data_8f591e0f262e9afda4d2418907cad7c2
#
_entry.id   8f591e0f262e9afda4d2418907cad7c2
#
_cell.length_a   1.000
_cell.length_b   1.000
_cell.length_c   1.000
_cell.angle_alpha   90.00
_cell.angle_beta   90.00
_cell.angle_gamma   90.00
#
_symmetry.space_group_name_H-M   'P 1'
#
loop_
_entity.id
_entity.type
_entity.pdbx_description
1 polymer ?
#
loop_
_entity_poly.entity_id
_entity_poly.type
_entity_poly.pdbx_seq_one_letter_code
_entity_poly.pdbx_strand_id
1 'polypeptide(L)'
;PHIYINGEYVTYKTRSLQTIHPGLNPTTLKEGASYYNGDMSVPVLFQRVLSNKEISRLAAEGYVKKADERALNWVPYADNRFLLAWHDGNYDFITSDGVKKKIKVEKVGTPVMLNQKWEITFPDGCGAPEKITLPKLFSLHKHEDEGVKYFSGTATYMTDFVIKASILSDEKVVFLDLGAVEVMAEVIVNGVNKGILWARPYSIDDTDVLKPGKNTLEIK
;
A
#
# COMPACT_ATOMS: atom_id res chain seq x y z
N PRO A 1 8.48 -22.37 13.53
CA PRO A 1 8.88 -20.96 13.45
C PRO A 1 10.10 -20.71 14.33
N HIS A 2 10.93 -19.75 13.95
CA HIS A 2 12.12 -19.34 14.69
C HIS A 2 11.89 -17.90 15.16
N ILE A 3 12.22 -17.61 16.43
CA ILE A 3 12.15 -16.26 16.96
C ILE A 3 13.59 -15.76 17.15
N TYR A 4 13.81 -14.51 16.75
CA TYR A 4 15.06 -13.81 16.93
C TYR A 4 14.81 -12.50 17.69
N ILE A 5 15.63 -12.22 18.69
CA ILE A 5 15.59 -10.97 19.45
C ILE A 5 16.95 -10.31 19.26
N ASN A 6 16.95 -9.05 18.81
CA ASN A 6 18.18 -8.30 18.48
C ASN A 6 19.14 -9.06 17.54
N GLY A 7 18.59 -9.86 16.61
CA GLY A 7 19.36 -10.66 15.66
C GLY A 7 19.90 -11.98 16.21
N GLU A 8 19.67 -12.31 17.47
CA GLU A 8 20.06 -13.58 18.10
C GLU A 8 18.89 -14.55 18.14
N TYR A 9 19.18 -15.82 17.82
CA TYR A 9 18.17 -16.89 17.87
C TYR A 9 17.76 -17.21 19.30
N VAL A 10 16.46 -17.14 19.57
CA VAL A 10 15.88 -17.50 20.86
C VAL A 10 15.11 -18.81 20.74
N THR A 11 15.49 -19.81 21.51
CA THR A 11 14.72 -21.06 21.60
C THR A 11 13.43 -20.83 22.40
N TYR A 12 12.33 -21.34 21.85
CA TYR A 12 11.05 -21.32 22.55
C TYR A 12 10.36 -22.69 22.44
N LYS A 13 9.57 -23.03 23.46
CA LYS A 13 8.71 -24.21 23.41
C LYS A 13 7.33 -23.79 22.92
N THR A 14 6.93 -24.27 21.74
CA THR A 14 5.56 -24.08 21.27
C THR A 14 4.62 -25.06 21.96
N ARG A 15 3.58 -24.52 22.57
CA ARG A 15 2.32 -25.23 22.77
C ARG A 15 1.35 -24.67 21.71
N SER A 16 1.06 -25.44 20.68
CA SER A 16 0.13 -25.15 19.58
C SER A 16 0.17 -23.72 19.02
N LEU A 17 0.48 -23.59 17.74
CA LEU A 17 0.31 -22.36 16.97
C LEU A 17 -1.19 -22.06 16.84
N GLN A 18 -1.69 -21.10 17.59
CA GLN A 18 -2.91 -20.43 17.21
C GLN A 18 -2.60 -19.49 16.04
N THR A 19 -3.44 -19.52 15.04
CA THR A 19 -3.38 -18.64 13.87
C THR A 19 -3.31 -17.19 14.36
N ILE A 20 -2.30 -16.44 13.90
CA ILE A 20 -2.25 -15.00 14.12
C ILE A 20 -3.37 -14.41 13.27
N HIS A 21 -4.46 -13.96 13.89
CA HIS A 21 -5.50 -13.23 13.19
C HIS A 21 -5.00 -11.84 12.82
N PRO A 22 -5.22 -11.40 11.57
CA PRO A 22 -5.02 -10.00 11.22
C PRO A 22 -5.94 -9.13 12.10
N GLY A 23 -5.38 -8.17 12.81
CA GLY A 23 -6.10 -7.31 13.75
C GLY A 23 -5.71 -7.46 15.21
N LEU A 24 -4.92 -8.46 15.60
CA LEU A 24 -4.29 -8.43 16.91
C LEU A 24 -3.21 -7.36 16.94
N ASN A 25 -3.32 -6.45 17.88
CA ASN A 25 -2.30 -5.46 18.14
C ASN A 25 -0.94 -6.18 18.33
N PRO A 26 0.07 -5.93 17.47
CA PRO A 26 1.35 -6.64 17.56
C PRO A 26 2.10 -6.39 18.87
N THR A 27 1.66 -5.43 19.69
CA THR A 27 2.20 -5.18 21.03
C THR A 27 1.69 -6.14 22.10
N THR A 28 0.71 -7.00 21.79
CA THR A 28 0.22 -8.01 22.73
C THR A 28 0.84 -9.38 22.47
N LEU A 29 2.14 -9.51 22.66
CA LEU A 29 2.76 -10.82 22.84
C LEU A 29 2.46 -11.31 24.25
N LYS A 30 1.55 -12.27 24.39
CA LYS A 30 1.24 -12.89 25.67
C LYS A 30 1.94 -14.23 25.78
N GLU A 31 2.88 -14.33 26.68
CA GLU A 31 3.35 -15.61 27.16
C GLU A 31 2.91 -15.75 28.65
N GLY A 32 2.00 -16.67 28.90
CA GLY A 32 1.38 -16.79 30.20
C GLY A 32 0.56 -15.56 30.57
N ALA A 33 0.88 -14.90 31.66
CA ALA A 33 0.26 -13.66 32.12
C ALA A 33 1.13 -12.41 31.88
N SER A 34 2.23 -12.54 31.14
CA SER A 34 3.18 -11.44 30.92
C SER A 34 2.92 -10.74 29.58
N TYR A 35 3.00 -9.43 29.59
CA TYR A 35 2.92 -8.58 28.39
C TYR A 35 4.33 -8.09 28.05
N TYR A 36 4.61 -7.97 26.75
CA TYR A 36 5.83 -7.30 26.31
C TYR A 36 5.76 -5.82 26.72
N ASN A 37 6.76 -5.37 27.46
CA ASN A 37 6.91 -3.97 27.84
C ASN A 37 8.22 -3.44 27.27
N GLY A 38 8.14 -2.75 26.14
CA GLY A 38 9.29 -2.20 25.44
C GLY A 38 8.91 -1.70 24.04
N ASP A 39 9.87 -1.11 23.37
CA ASP A 39 9.69 -0.65 21.99
C ASP A 39 9.80 -1.81 21.02
N MET A 40 8.88 -1.87 20.06
CA MET A 40 8.88 -2.86 19.00
C MET A 40 8.84 -2.17 17.65
N SER A 41 9.78 -2.53 16.78
CA SER A 41 9.73 -2.07 15.39
C SER A 41 8.56 -2.70 14.64
N VAL A 42 8.17 -2.10 13.52
CA VAL A 42 7.15 -2.67 12.64
C VAL A 42 7.56 -4.08 12.22
N PRO A 43 6.71 -5.11 12.41
CA PRO A 43 7.00 -6.45 11.96
C PRO A 43 7.13 -6.51 10.44
N VAL A 44 8.10 -7.26 9.95
CA VAL A 44 8.35 -7.43 8.51
C VAL A 44 8.22 -8.90 8.15
N LEU A 45 7.41 -9.19 7.13
CA LEU A 45 7.23 -10.53 6.56
C LEU A 45 8.12 -10.68 5.32
N PHE A 46 8.88 -11.75 5.29
CA PHE A 46 9.66 -12.13 4.12
C PHE A 46 9.05 -13.38 3.48
N GLN A 47 8.97 -13.40 2.16
CA GLN A 47 8.43 -14.54 1.40
C GLN A 47 9.40 -15.74 1.34
N ARG A 48 10.54 -15.65 2.00
CA ARG A 48 11.56 -16.70 2.11
C ARG A 48 12.15 -16.75 3.51
N VAL A 49 12.80 -17.86 3.83
CA VAL A 49 13.59 -17.97 5.05
C VAL A 49 14.87 -17.11 4.91
N LEU A 50 15.14 -16.29 5.91
CA LEU A 50 16.37 -15.52 6.01
C LEU A 50 17.47 -16.36 6.64
N SER A 51 18.71 -16.16 6.21
CA SER A 51 19.88 -16.71 6.88
C SER A 51 20.16 -15.94 8.18
N ASN A 52 20.84 -16.57 9.15
CA ASN A 52 21.24 -15.93 10.40
C ASN A 52 22.05 -14.63 10.16
N LYS A 53 22.89 -14.61 9.12
CA LYS A 53 23.69 -13.43 8.76
C LYS A 53 22.81 -12.27 8.30
N GLU A 54 21.76 -12.55 7.50
CA GLU A 54 20.80 -11.52 7.08
C GLU A 54 20.00 -10.99 8.27
N ILE A 55 19.56 -11.87 9.16
CA ILE A 55 18.82 -11.49 10.37
C ILE A 55 19.66 -10.60 11.28
N SER A 56 20.91 -11.00 11.54
CA SER A 56 21.83 -10.21 12.37
C SER A 56 22.12 -8.85 11.76
N ARG A 57 22.27 -8.78 10.43
CA ARG A 57 22.45 -7.50 9.73
C ARG A 57 21.22 -6.61 9.85
N LEU A 58 20.02 -7.17 9.62
CA LEU A 58 18.77 -6.42 9.76
C LEU A 58 18.54 -5.90 11.19
N ALA A 59 18.95 -6.67 12.21
CA ALA A 59 18.87 -6.24 13.59
C ALA A 59 19.84 -5.10 13.91
N ALA A 60 21.05 -5.13 13.36
CA ALA A 60 22.08 -4.12 13.60
C ALA A 60 21.84 -2.82 12.82
N GLU A 61 21.42 -2.93 11.57
CA GLU A 61 21.24 -1.79 10.66
C GLU A 61 19.82 -1.21 10.75
N GLY A 62 18.88 -1.93 11.36
CA GLY A 62 17.45 -1.67 11.31
C GLY A 62 16.86 -2.04 9.95
N TYR A 63 15.59 -2.47 9.94
CA TYR A 63 14.84 -2.58 8.70
C TYR A 63 14.29 -1.21 8.35
N VAL A 64 15.06 -0.44 7.65
CA VAL A 64 14.52 0.74 6.94
C VAL A 64 13.79 0.19 5.73
N LYS A 65 12.46 -0.03 5.86
CA LYS A 65 11.61 -0.08 4.70
C LYS A 65 11.71 1.30 4.07
N LYS A 66 12.59 1.45 3.10
CA LYS A 66 12.46 2.51 2.11
C LYS A 66 11.17 2.17 1.34
N ALA A 67 10.06 2.73 1.81
CA ALA A 67 8.73 2.38 1.35
C ALA A 67 8.55 2.61 -0.16
N ASP A 68 9.40 3.42 -0.77
CA ASP A 68 9.26 3.90 -2.13
C ASP A 68 10.45 3.60 -3.06
N GLU A 69 11.49 2.93 -2.59
CA GLU A 69 12.59 2.51 -3.48
C GLU A 69 12.40 1.07 -3.96
N ARG A 70 11.22 0.75 -4.47
CA ARG A 70 11.09 -0.40 -5.36
C ARG A 70 11.69 -0.02 -6.69
N ALA A 71 13.00 -0.15 -6.83
CA ALA A 71 13.64 0.13 -8.12
C ALA A 71 13.05 -0.77 -9.22
N LEU A 72 12.85 -2.04 -8.92
CA LEU A 72 12.32 -3.05 -9.82
C LEU A 72 11.45 -4.07 -9.07
N ASN A 73 10.32 -4.45 -9.67
CA ASN A 73 9.48 -5.54 -9.20
C ASN A 73 9.18 -6.51 -10.34
N TRP A 74 9.17 -7.81 -10.01
CA TRP A 74 8.59 -8.82 -10.90
C TRP A 74 7.08 -8.84 -10.72
N VAL A 75 6.36 -8.64 -11.81
CA VAL A 75 4.90 -8.68 -11.83
C VAL A 75 4.47 -9.81 -12.77
N PRO A 76 3.65 -10.77 -12.28
CA PRO A 76 3.00 -11.72 -13.16
C PRO A 76 1.95 -10.97 -13.99
N TYR A 77 1.98 -11.15 -15.30
CA TYR A 77 0.98 -10.62 -16.21
C TYR A 77 0.63 -11.67 -17.25
N ALA A 78 -0.57 -12.21 -17.19
CA ALA A 78 -0.97 -13.39 -17.96
C ALA A 78 0.04 -14.53 -17.81
N ASP A 79 0.52 -15.12 -18.91
CA ASP A 79 1.51 -16.23 -18.91
C ASP A 79 2.96 -15.75 -18.84
N ASN A 80 3.19 -14.45 -18.75
CA ASN A 80 4.52 -13.84 -18.73
C ASN A 80 4.85 -13.18 -17.40
N ARG A 81 6.15 -12.94 -17.17
CA ARG A 81 6.65 -12.14 -16.06
C ARG A 81 7.25 -10.87 -16.60
N PHE A 82 6.78 -9.74 -16.12
CA PHE A 82 7.31 -8.43 -16.47
C PHE A 82 8.15 -7.87 -15.35
N LEU A 83 9.16 -7.10 -15.71
CA LEU A 83 9.95 -6.33 -14.78
C LEU A 83 9.41 -4.91 -14.75
N LEU A 84 8.77 -4.54 -13.65
CA LEU A 84 8.24 -3.20 -13.45
C LEU A 84 9.31 -2.32 -12.84
N ALA A 85 9.68 -1.24 -13.53
CA ALA A 85 10.59 -0.22 -13.04
C ALA A 85 9.81 1.02 -12.58
N TRP A 86 10.13 1.52 -11.38
CA TRP A 86 9.47 2.68 -10.79
C TRP A 86 10.23 3.98 -11.02
N HIS A 87 11.47 3.91 -11.47
CA HIS A 87 12.34 5.08 -11.71
C HIS A 87 13.17 4.88 -12.97
N ASP A 88 13.55 5.98 -13.58
CA ASP A 88 14.58 5.97 -14.62
C ASP A 88 15.90 5.49 -14.04
N GLY A 89 16.64 4.71 -14.80
CA GLY A 89 17.94 4.21 -14.35
C GLY A 89 18.53 3.10 -15.20
N ASN A 90 19.75 2.71 -14.84
CA ASN A 90 20.41 1.54 -15.36
C ASN A 90 20.32 0.43 -14.31
N TYR A 91 19.78 -0.71 -14.69
CA TYR A 91 19.55 -1.84 -13.82
C TYR A 91 20.37 -3.03 -14.24
N ASP A 92 21.21 -3.52 -13.33
CA ASP A 92 22.00 -4.72 -13.53
C ASP A 92 21.36 -5.89 -12.76
N PHE A 93 21.15 -7.00 -13.42
CA PHE A 93 20.66 -8.21 -12.79
C PHE A 93 21.33 -9.47 -13.34
N ILE A 94 21.25 -10.52 -12.54
CA ILE A 94 21.80 -11.83 -12.89
C ILE A 94 20.61 -12.80 -12.97
N THR A 95 20.48 -13.46 -14.12
CA THR A 95 19.47 -14.51 -14.31
C THR A 95 19.87 -15.79 -13.56
N SER A 96 18.92 -16.71 -13.36
CA SER A 96 19.16 -17.96 -12.61
C SER A 96 20.24 -18.84 -13.20
N ASP A 97 20.53 -18.71 -14.50
CA ASP A 97 21.62 -19.37 -15.25
C ASP A 97 22.95 -18.62 -15.16
N GLY A 98 23.02 -17.54 -14.36
CA GLY A 98 24.24 -16.75 -14.10
C GLY A 98 24.54 -15.69 -15.15
N VAL A 99 23.68 -15.48 -16.14
CA VAL A 99 23.90 -14.46 -17.18
C VAL A 99 23.65 -13.07 -16.62
N LYS A 100 24.61 -12.17 -16.74
CA LYS A 100 24.49 -10.75 -16.40
C LYS A 100 23.76 -10.00 -17.50
N LYS A 101 22.72 -9.27 -17.14
CA LYS A 101 21.97 -8.42 -18.05
C LYS A 101 21.92 -6.99 -17.53
N LYS A 102 21.89 -6.03 -18.45
CA LYS A 102 21.71 -4.60 -18.16
C LYS A 102 20.47 -4.11 -18.89
N ILE A 103 19.62 -3.40 -18.19
CA ILE A 103 18.45 -2.73 -18.76
C ILE A 103 18.55 -1.24 -18.44
N LYS A 104 18.40 -0.41 -19.44
CA LYS A 104 18.21 1.03 -19.29
C LYS A 104 16.74 1.32 -19.34
N VAL A 105 16.22 1.96 -18.28
CA VAL A 105 14.84 2.42 -18.20
C VAL A 105 14.84 3.93 -18.25
N GLU A 106 14.01 4.49 -19.12
CA GLU A 106 13.87 5.93 -19.33
C GLU A 106 12.38 6.29 -19.44
N LYS A 107 12.02 7.51 -19.03
CA LYS A 107 10.68 8.08 -19.16
C LYS A 107 9.61 7.38 -18.31
N VAL A 108 9.96 6.88 -17.15
CA VAL A 108 8.97 6.35 -16.19
C VAL A 108 7.94 7.43 -15.84
N GLY A 109 8.40 8.68 -15.76
CA GLY A 109 7.55 9.81 -15.42
C GLY A 109 7.54 10.14 -13.94
N THR A 110 6.91 11.24 -13.60
CA THR A 110 6.74 11.68 -12.22
C THR A 110 5.31 11.43 -11.74
N PRO A 111 5.10 11.11 -10.46
CA PRO A 111 3.76 10.96 -9.90
C PRO A 111 2.91 12.22 -10.12
N VAL A 112 1.64 12.02 -10.45
CA VAL A 112 0.65 13.09 -10.59
C VAL A 112 -0.21 13.12 -9.34
N MET A 113 -0.18 14.24 -8.64
CA MET A 113 -1.00 14.44 -7.45
C MET A 113 -2.42 14.84 -7.83
N LEU A 114 -3.40 14.15 -7.28
CA LEU A 114 -4.82 14.48 -7.44
C LEU A 114 -5.20 15.56 -6.40
N ASN A 115 -4.96 16.82 -6.74
CA ASN A 115 -5.18 17.99 -5.85
C ASN A 115 -6.53 18.69 -6.14
N GLN A 116 -7.47 18.03 -6.76
CA GLN A 116 -8.79 18.55 -7.06
C GLN A 116 -9.66 18.59 -5.79
N LYS A 117 -10.76 19.34 -5.88
CA LYS A 117 -11.80 19.27 -4.85
C LYS A 117 -12.49 17.91 -4.89
N TRP A 118 -12.88 17.45 -3.72
CA TRP A 118 -13.59 16.19 -3.52
C TRP A 118 -15.00 16.47 -3.02
N GLU A 119 -15.94 15.75 -3.55
CA GLU A 119 -17.29 15.66 -3.04
C GLU A 119 -17.41 14.40 -2.18
N ILE A 120 -17.91 14.52 -0.98
CA ILE A 120 -18.11 13.42 -0.06
C ILE A 120 -19.56 13.33 0.30
N THR A 121 -20.16 12.16 0.11
CA THR A 121 -21.55 11.89 0.49
C THR A 121 -21.58 10.87 1.63
N PHE A 122 -22.54 11.06 2.51
CA PHE A 122 -22.76 10.22 3.69
C PHE A 122 -24.14 9.57 3.60
N PRO A 123 -24.33 8.38 4.19
CA PRO A 123 -25.65 7.76 4.31
C PRO A 123 -26.62 8.63 5.12
N ASP A 124 -27.90 8.53 4.81
CA ASP A 124 -28.95 9.20 5.57
C ASP A 124 -28.99 8.77 7.04
N GLY A 125 -29.30 9.69 7.92
CA GLY A 125 -29.52 9.40 9.33
C GLY A 125 -28.28 9.12 10.16
N CYS A 126 -27.07 9.31 9.62
CA CYS A 126 -25.81 9.06 10.32
C CYS A 126 -25.31 10.26 11.15
N GLY A 127 -26.04 11.36 11.18
CA GLY A 127 -25.66 12.58 11.89
C GLY A 127 -24.74 13.53 11.12
N ALA A 128 -24.14 13.10 10.03
CA ALA A 128 -23.41 13.95 9.10
C ALA A 128 -24.38 14.59 8.08
N PRO A 129 -24.01 15.73 7.47
CA PRO A 129 -24.72 16.27 6.31
C PRO A 129 -24.74 15.23 5.17
N GLU A 130 -25.80 15.24 4.35
CA GLU A 130 -25.87 14.36 3.18
C GLU A 130 -24.61 14.46 2.29
N LYS A 131 -24.05 15.68 2.20
CA LYS A 131 -22.94 16.00 1.30
C LYS A 131 -22.08 17.13 1.83
N ILE A 132 -20.75 16.97 1.65
CA ILE A 132 -19.78 18.04 1.87
C ILE A 132 -18.83 18.13 0.67
N THR A 133 -18.14 19.27 0.54
CA THR A 133 -17.07 19.45 -0.45
C THR A 133 -15.78 19.83 0.25
N LEU A 134 -14.74 19.08 0.01
CA LEU A 134 -13.40 19.37 0.51
C LEU A 134 -12.49 19.87 -0.62
N PRO A 135 -11.84 21.04 -0.47
CA PRO A 135 -10.89 21.54 -1.45
C PRO A 135 -9.64 20.65 -1.55
N LYS A 136 -9.34 19.93 -0.48
CA LYS A 136 -8.23 18.97 -0.35
C LYS A 136 -8.63 17.91 0.67
N LEU A 137 -8.23 16.66 0.43
CA LEU A 137 -8.47 15.58 1.39
C LEU A 137 -7.67 15.78 2.68
N PHE A 138 -8.33 15.56 3.76
CA PHE A 138 -7.77 15.42 5.11
C PHE A 138 -8.63 14.41 5.89
N SER A 139 -8.12 13.92 7.00
CA SER A 139 -8.87 12.96 7.81
C SER A 139 -10.11 13.59 8.42
N LEU A 140 -11.29 12.96 8.23
CA LEU A 140 -12.59 13.50 8.64
C LEU A 140 -12.66 13.84 10.13
N HIS A 141 -11.89 13.17 10.99
CA HIS A 141 -11.83 13.51 12.43
C HIS A 141 -11.32 14.93 12.73
N LYS A 142 -10.76 15.62 11.74
CA LYS A 142 -10.33 17.02 11.83
C LYS A 142 -11.34 18.02 11.28
N HIS A 143 -12.50 17.54 10.82
CA HIS A 143 -13.55 18.41 10.29
C HIS A 143 -14.20 19.21 11.40
N GLU A 144 -14.67 20.43 11.09
CA GLU A 144 -15.32 21.32 12.06
C GLU A 144 -16.74 20.86 12.44
N ASP A 145 -17.46 20.27 11.47
CA ASP A 145 -18.79 19.69 11.71
C ASP A 145 -18.66 18.39 12.51
N GLU A 146 -19.35 18.33 13.65
CA GLU A 146 -19.28 17.18 14.56
C GLU A 146 -19.85 15.90 13.95
N GLY A 147 -20.88 15.99 13.12
CA GLY A 147 -21.46 14.85 12.42
C GLY A 147 -20.46 14.21 11.45
N VAL A 148 -19.65 15.03 10.78
CA VAL A 148 -18.56 14.56 9.92
C VAL A 148 -17.39 14.04 10.74
N LYS A 149 -16.99 14.78 11.78
CA LYS A 149 -15.86 14.46 12.65
C LYS A 149 -15.98 13.10 13.33
N TYR A 150 -17.17 12.77 13.78
CA TYR A 150 -17.48 11.53 14.49
C TYR A 150 -18.21 10.51 13.61
N PHE A 151 -18.25 10.74 12.30
CA PHE A 151 -18.86 9.80 11.38
C PHE A 151 -18.22 8.41 11.48
N SER A 152 -19.08 7.40 11.55
CA SER A 152 -18.69 5.99 11.51
C SER A 152 -19.57 5.26 10.50
N GLY A 153 -19.00 4.77 9.45
CA GLY A 153 -19.70 4.12 8.35
C GLY A 153 -18.95 4.21 7.05
N THR A 154 -19.64 3.94 5.94
CA THR A 154 -19.08 4.08 4.60
C THR A 154 -19.45 5.43 4.01
N ALA A 155 -18.47 6.28 3.79
CA ALA A 155 -18.60 7.52 3.04
C ALA A 155 -18.15 7.33 1.60
N THR A 156 -18.81 7.99 0.65
CA THR A 156 -18.44 7.96 -0.77
C THR A 156 -17.72 9.24 -1.15
N TYR A 157 -16.49 9.12 -1.60
CA TYR A 157 -15.64 10.21 -2.08
C TYR A 157 -15.64 10.21 -3.60
N MET A 158 -15.92 11.35 -4.21
CA MET A 158 -15.96 11.51 -5.67
C MET A 158 -15.09 12.68 -6.11
N THR A 159 -14.34 12.48 -7.18
CA THR A 159 -13.62 13.56 -7.86
C THR A 159 -13.44 13.27 -9.34
N ASP A 160 -13.29 14.34 -10.11
CA ASP A 160 -12.86 14.27 -11.51
C ASP A 160 -11.40 14.66 -11.62
N PHE A 161 -10.65 13.98 -12.49
CA PHE A 161 -9.25 14.30 -12.75
C PHE A 161 -8.90 14.14 -14.24
N VAL A 162 -7.80 14.75 -14.65
CA VAL A 162 -7.37 14.74 -16.05
C VAL A 162 -6.05 14.03 -16.20
N ILE A 163 -5.99 13.05 -17.10
CA ILE A 163 -4.77 12.34 -17.47
C ILE A 163 -4.32 12.79 -18.86
N LYS A 164 -3.04 13.15 -18.97
CA LYS A 164 -2.41 13.46 -20.27
C LYS A 164 -2.17 12.17 -21.06
N ALA A 165 -2.38 12.19 -22.36
CA ALA A 165 -2.11 11.03 -23.22
C ALA A 165 -0.67 10.49 -23.10
N SER A 166 0.30 11.36 -22.80
CA SER A 166 1.70 10.96 -22.63
C SER A 166 1.98 10.08 -21.39
N ILE A 167 1.01 10.00 -20.45
CA ILE A 167 1.10 9.13 -19.28
C ILE A 167 0.67 7.70 -19.66
N LEU A 168 -0.28 7.59 -20.59
CA LEU A 168 -0.83 6.32 -21.05
C LEU A 168 -0.08 5.88 -22.31
N SER A 169 0.79 4.91 -22.20
CA SER A 169 1.48 4.28 -23.34
C SER A 169 1.56 2.77 -23.11
N ASP A 170 1.67 1.99 -24.17
CA ASP A 170 1.69 0.52 -24.13
C ASP A 170 2.84 -0.06 -23.27
N GLU A 171 3.87 0.76 -23.00
CA GLU A 171 5.02 0.37 -22.18
C GLU A 171 4.87 0.79 -20.72
N LYS A 172 3.79 1.45 -20.33
CA LYS A 172 3.58 2.00 -18.98
C LYS A 172 2.42 1.36 -18.29
N VAL A 173 2.62 1.11 -17.02
CA VAL A 173 1.56 0.73 -16.07
C VAL A 173 1.31 1.92 -15.14
N VAL A 174 0.04 2.27 -14.95
CA VAL A 174 -0.35 3.42 -14.13
C VAL A 174 -1.07 2.93 -12.88
N PHE A 175 -0.48 3.22 -11.73
CA PHE A 175 -1.07 2.89 -10.45
C PHE A 175 -1.73 4.11 -9.81
N LEU A 176 -2.94 3.93 -9.30
CA LEU A 176 -3.57 4.83 -8.35
C LEU A 176 -3.09 4.46 -6.96
N ASP A 177 -2.45 5.40 -6.27
CA ASP A 177 -2.03 5.26 -4.87
C ASP A 177 -2.90 6.16 -3.99
N LEU A 178 -3.66 5.55 -3.07
CA LEU A 178 -4.53 6.26 -2.15
C LEU A 178 -3.78 6.81 -0.92
N GLY A 179 -2.50 6.48 -0.77
CA GLY A 179 -1.69 6.90 0.37
C GLY A 179 -2.13 6.23 1.68
N ALA A 180 -2.67 7.01 2.60
CA ALA A 180 -3.15 6.52 3.89
C ALA A 180 -4.67 6.33 3.86
N VAL A 181 -5.12 5.10 4.08
CA VAL A 181 -6.53 4.72 4.18
C VAL A 181 -6.79 4.10 5.55
N GLU A 182 -7.91 4.46 6.16
CA GLU A 182 -8.40 3.97 7.46
C GLU A 182 -9.83 3.46 7.27
N VAL A 183 -10.11 2.21 7.05
CA VAL A 183 -9.34 0.96 7.13
C VAL A 183 -9.31 0.30 5.75
N MET A 184 -10.36 0.44 4.95
CA MET A 184 -10.58 -0.16 3.63
C MET A 184 -11.09 0.90 2.66
N ALA A 185 -10.85 0.65 1.37
CA ALA A 185 -11.40 1.47 0.30
C ALA A 185 -11.84 0.59 -0.88
N GLU A 186 -13.09 0.68 -1.28
CA GLU A 186 -13.55 0.20 -2.58
C GLU A 186 -13.24 1.27 -3.62
N VAL A 187 -12.55 0.90 -4.70
CA VAL A 187 -12.08 1.83 -5.73
C VAL A 187 -12.85 1.62 -7.02
N ILE A 188 -13.44 2.70 -7.55
CA ILE A 188 -14.18 2.68 -8.81
C ILE A 188 -13.62 3.81 -9.70
N VAL A 189 -13.08 3.43 -10.87
CA VAL A 189 -12.52 4.37 -11.84
C VAL A 189 -13.32 4.31 -13.13
N ASN A 190 -13.80 5.46 -13.61
CA ASN A 190 -14.66 5.55 -14.81
C ASN A 190 -15.87 4.60 -14.79
N GLY A 191 -16.44 4.33 -13.61
CA GLY A 191 -17.55 3.41 -13.40
C GLY A 191 -17.15 1.93 -13.34
N VAL A 192 -15.88 1.59 -13.46
CA VAL A 192 -15.37 0.23 -13.34
C VAL A 192 -14.90 -0.02 -11.93
N ASN A 193 -15.48 -1.00 -11.24
CA ASN A 193 -15.04 -1.42 -9.91
C ASN A 193 -13.71 -2.16 -10.02
N LYS A 194 -12.66 -1.61 -9.40
CA LYS A 194 -11.30 -2.17 -9.40
C LYS A 194 -11.02 -3.05 -8.19
N GLY A 195 -11.95 -3.11 -7.23
CA GLY A 195 -11.86 -3.95 -6.04
C GLY A 195 -11.67 -3.17 -4.75
N ILE A 196 -11.40 -3.91 -3.67
CA ILE A 196 -11.27 -3.39 -2.33
C ILE A 196 -9.81 -3.46 -1.88
N LEU A 197 -9.27 -2.31 -1.50
CA LEU A 197 -7.97 -2.20 -0.87
C LEU A 197 -8.16 -2.25 0.66
N TRP A 198 -7.70 -3.33 1.28
CA TRP A 198 -7.88 -3.58 2.71
C TRP A 198 -6.57 -3.69 3.49
N ALA A 199 -5.44 -3.64 2.77
CA ALA A 199 -4.10 -3.71 3.34
C ALA A 199 -3.12 -2.86 2.52
N ARG A 200 -2.05 -2.40 3.15
CA ARG A 200 -0.97 -1.66 2.48
C ARG A 200 -0.17 -2.54 1.52
N PRO A 201 0.29 -2.00 0.40
CA PRO A 201 0.09 -0.63 -0.11
C PRO A 201 -1.33 -0.44 -0.63
N TYR A 202 -1.96 0.70 -0.33
CA TYR A 202 -3.26 1.07 -0.86
C TYR A 202 -3.13 1.60 -2.30
N SER A 203 -2.69 0.73 -3.18
CA SER A 203 -2.36 1.05 -4.56
C SER A 203 -2.91 -0.02 -5.49
N ILE A 204 -3.48 0.39 -6.60
CA ILE A 204 -4.14 -0.49 -7.57
C ILE A 204 -3.75 -0.09 -9.00
N ASP A 205 -3.60 -1.09 -9.87
CA ASP A 205 -3.33 -0.89 -11.30
C ASP A 205 -4.62 -0.45 -12.01
N ASP A 206 -4.60 0.74 -12.58
CA ASP A 206 -5.73 1.34 -13.28
C ASP A 206 -5.45 1.55 -14.79
N THR A 207 -4.38 0.96 -15.29
CA THR A 207 -3.92 1.13 -16.68
C THR A 207 -5.02 0.86 -17.70
N ASP A 208 -5.82 -0.18 -17.46
CA ASP A 208 -6.86 -0.67 -18.36
C ASP A 208 -8.12 0.22 -18.41
N VAL A 209 -8.35 1.04 -17.38
CA VAL A 209 -9.58 1.85 -17.26
C VAL A 209 -9.35 3.33 -17.44
N LEU A 210 -8.10 3.80 -17.35
CA LEU A 210 -7.75 5.19 -17.55
C LEU A 210 -7.81 5.57 -19.03
N LYS A 211 -8.23 6.80 -19.30
CA LYS A 211 -8.29 7.37 -20.65
C LYS A 211 -7.65 8.76 -20.69
N PRO A 212 -7.12 9.17 -21.84
CA PRO A 212 -6.67 10.56 -22.02
C PRO A 212 -7.84 11.53 -21.79
N GLY A 213 -7.56 12.63 -21.12
CA GLY A 213 -8.58 13.61 -20.76
C GLY A 213 -9.24 13.33 -19.41
N LYS A 214 -10.53 13.61 -19.32
CA LYS A 214 -11.30 13.53 -18.08
C LYS A 214 -11.57 12.08 -17.66
N ASN A 215 -11.28 11.78 -16.39
CA ASN A 215 -11.59 10.53 -15.71
C ASN A 215 -12.36 10.85 -14.42
N THR A 216 -13.11 9.88 -13.92
CA THR A 216 -13.83 9.95 -12.64
C THR A 216 -13.26 8.94 -11.68
N LEU A 217 -13.16 9.32 -10.41
CA LEU A 217 -12.74 8.45 -9.30
C LEU A 217 -13.81 8.50 -8.23
N GLU A 218 -14.27 7.32 -7.82
CA GLU A 218 -15.15 7.11 -6.68
C GLU A 218 -14.47 6.14 -5.72
N ILE A 219 -14.46 6.49 -4.44
CA ILE A 219 -13.90 5.68 -3.35
C ILE A 219 -14.95 5.56 -2.26
N LYS A 220 -15.22 4.33 -1.82
CA LYS A 220 -16.13 4.06 -0.70
C LYS A 220 -15.38 3.42 0.46
#